data_94fcac13946c5b3d06f220963a60890c
#
_entry.id   94fcac13946c5b3d06f220963a60890c
#
_cell.length_a   1.000
_cell.length_b   1.000
_cell.length_c   1.000
_cell.angle_alpha   90.00
_cell.angle_beta   90.00
_cell.angle_gamma   90.00
#
_symmetry.space_group_name_H-M   'P 1'
#
loop_
_entity.id
_entity.type
_entity.pdbx_description
1 polymer ?
#
loop_
_entity_poly.entity_id
_entity_poly.type
_entity_poly.pdbx_seq_one_letter_code
_entity_poly.pdbx_strand_id
1 'polypeptide(L)'
;LDMQEIKSLTARAAKRWGEKIGLVFDEWNEQLSFQEIEDRSNQIANMLQVLGVRYGDRVAVMLRNQPEFPLTWLALAKLGATIVPINVNYKEYDAQYILHHSEAIVIVTSQEFLSLLQKIRPSLQTLKTILSIDQSDDPNVVDFRAMCETAPTTPTTLPVFPETLVNIQYTSGTTGLPKGCMLSHEYWLTIAKKVVEQHPHLTHSDVLLTAQPFYYMDPQWNLLGAIAVGAKLVVLDRFHPSTFWEKVRQYGVTFFYCLGIMPTLMVKAPRSPLDRENNVRTILCSAIPPHLHRELEERWGAPWYEVFGMTETGGDISVKPHDHDRLLGTGCIGKPDKDRTVRIVDVHNRPVSRGEVGELLLRGLGMMDGYFKDPDATCAAFQGGWFHTGDLVRMDEDGYIYYVGRKKEMIRRSGENISAAEVEEVMKMHPAVQYTACLPVQDELRGEEIKAYVVVKEGQVVPPHELIAYCTEHLAYYKIPRYWEYRSELPRTPSERIAKHVLANEKADLRIGSYDRIDDSWR
;
A
#
# COMPACT_ATOMS: atom_id res chain seq x y z
N LEU A 1 15.54 -2.44 -18.38
CA LEU A 1 15.57 -3.76 -17.71
C LEU A 1 15.08 -4.80 -18.69
N ASP A 2 16.03 -5.50 -19.32
CA ASP A 2 15.71 -6.61 -20.23
C ASP A 2 15.85 -7.93 -19.44
N MET A 3 14.92 -8.15 -18.51
CA MET A 3 14.88 -9.34 -17.65
C MET A 3 13.48 -9.86 -17.54
N GLN A 4 13.36 -11.16 -17.48
CA GLN A 4 12.09 -11.87 -17.50
C GLN A 4 11.72 -12.48 -16.15
N GLU A 5 12.71 -12.61 -15.21
CA GLU A 5 12.47 -13.17 -13.88
C GLU A 5 13.38 -12.56 -12.80
N ILE A 6 12.90 -12.56 -11.56
CA ILE A 6 13.61 -12.01 -10.38
C ILE A 6 14.93 -12.73 -10.12
N LYS A 7 14.99 -14.04 -10.39
CA LYS A 7 16.22 -14.85 -10.24
C LYS A 7 17.40 -14.26 -11.02
N SER A 8 17.20 -13.88 -12.29
CA SER A 8 18.23 -13.26 -13.11
C SER A 8 18.61 -11.86 -12.60
N LEU A 9 17.67 -11.15 -11.98
CA LEU A 9 17.90 -9.83 -11.40
C LEU A 9 18.92 -9.89 -10.24
N THR A 10 18.70 -10.78 -9.28
CA THR A 10 19.58 -10.93 -8.11
C THR A 10 20.96 -11.47 -8.49
N ALA A 11 21.03 -12.47 -9.35
CA ALA A 11 22.29 -13.04 -9.83
C ALA A 11 23.13 -12.00 -10.59
N ARG A 12 22.49 -11.14 -11.41
CA ARG A 12 23.17 -10.06 -12.12
C ARG A 12 23.67 -8.98 -11.16
N ALA A 13 22.89 -8.65 -10.14
CA ALA A 13 23.29 -7.68 -9.14
C ALA A 13 24.52 -8.16 -8.35
N ALA A 14 24.53 -9.42 -7.90
CA ALA A 14 25.66 -10.04 -7.23
C ALA A 14 26.91 -10.01 -8.12
N LYS A 15 26.80 -10.41 -9.40
CA LYS A 15 27.91 -10.39 -10.35
C LYS A 15 28.47 -8.97 -10.59
N ARG A 16 27.60 -7.94 -10.62
CA ARG A 16 28.00 -6.57 -10.97
C ARG A 16 28.50 -5.76 -9.80
N TRP A 17 27.91 -5.93 -8.63
CA TRP A 17 28.15 -5.10 -7.45
C TRP A 17 28.66 -5.86 -6.22
N GLY A 18 28.63 -7.19 -6.24
CA GLY A 18 29.26 -8.09 -5.28
C GLY A 18 29.19 -7.64 -3.83
N GLU A 19 30.34 -7.21 -3.32
CA GLU A 19 30.54 -6.78 -1.91
C GLU A 19 29.87 -5.45 -1.55
N LYS A 20 29.31 -4.72 -2.52
CA LYS A 20 28.62 -3.47 -2.23
C LYS A 20 27.37 -3.77 -1.38
N ILE A 21 27.17 -2.98 -0.32
CA ILE A 21 25.98 -3.08 0.53
C ILE A 21 24.73 -2.69 -0.27
N GLY A 22 23.79 -3.63 -0.37
CA GLY A 22 22.51 -3.49 -1.05
C GLY A 22 21.32 -3.33 -0.10
N LEU A 23 21.36 -3.96 1.08
CA LEU A 23 20.32 -3.89 2.11
C LEU A 23 20.88 -3.49 3.47
N VAL A 24 20.13 -2.67 4.19
CA VAL A 24 20.42 -2.29 5.58
C VAL A 24 19.13 -2.41 6.38
N PHE A 25 19.16 -3.13 7.49
CA PHE A 25 18.08 -3.22 8.47
C PHE A 25 18.46 -2.45 9.72
N ASP A 26 17.84 -1.27 9.92
CA ASP A 26 18.21 -0.33 10.98
C ASP A 26 18.05 -0.93 12.38
N GLU A 27 16.89 -1.52 12.67
CA GLU A 27 16.58 -2.12 13.98
C GLU A 27 17.51 -3.29 14.35
N TRP A 28 17.87 -4.07 13.34
CA TRP A 28 18.71 -5.26 13.51
C TRP A 28 20.21 -4.97 13.42
N ASN A 29 20.58 -3.74 13.07
CA ASN A 29 21.96 -3.36 12.77
C ASN A 29 22.64 -4.37 11.81
N GLU A 30 21.88 -4.85 10.84
CA GLU A 30 22.33 -5.86 9.87
C GLU A 30 22.44 -5.23 8.48
N GLN A 31 23.52 -5.56 7.79
CA GLN A 31 23.78 -5.09 6.42
C GLN A 31 24.11 -6.30 5.55
N LEU A 32 23.58 -6.29 4.33
CA LEU A 32 23.81 -7.35 3.34
C LEU A 32 24.38 -6.74 2.07
N SER A 33 25.47 -7.29 1.58
CA SER A 33 25.99 -7.03 0.24
C SER A 33 25.10 -7.67 -0.82
N PHE A 34 25.25 -7.28 -2.10
CA PHE A 34 24.51 -7.92 -3.19
C PHE A 34 24.89 -9.40 -3.33
N GLN A 35 26.12 -9.79 -3.00
CA GLN A 35 26.55 -11.20 -2.99
C GLN A 35 25.83 -11.97 -1.87
N GLU A 36 25.77 -11.41 -0.67
CA GLU A 36 25.05 -12.05 0.46
C GLU A 36 23.55 -12.15 0.22
N ILE A 37 22.92 -11.16 -0.44
CA ILE A 37 21.52 -11.26 -0.86
C ILE A 37 21.31 -12.46 -1.81
N GLU A 38 22.20 -12.63 -2.79
CA GLU A 38 22.14 -13.76 -3.72
C GLU A 38 22.36 -15.08 -3.00
N ASP A 39 23.43 -15.19 -2.21
CA ASP A 39 23.82 -16.43 -1.52
C ASP A 39 22.77 -16.87 -0.49
N ARG A 40 22.33 -15.97 0.38
CA ARG A 40 21.33 -16.28 1.40
C ARG A 40 19.98 -16.62 0.80
N SER A 41 19.55 -15.93 -0.25
CA SER A 41 18.28 -16.28 -0.92
C SER A 41 18.37 -17.62 -1.67
N ASN A 42 19.54 -17.99 -2.22
CA ASN A 42 19.77 -19.34 -2.75
C ASN A 42 19.77 -20.39 -1.63
N GLN A 43 20.40 -20.10 -0.51
CA GLN A 43 20.44 -20.97 0.67
C GLN A 43 19.05 -21.27 1.21
N ILE A 44 18.21 -20.23 1.36
CA ILE A 44 16.80 -20.38 1.77
C ILE A 44 16.02 -21.20 0.73
N ALA A 45 16.24 -20.94 -0.57
CA ALA A 45 15.59 -21.70 -1.63
C ALA A 45 15.94 -23.21 -1.54
N ASN A 46 17.20 -23.54 -1.37
CA ASN A 46 17.65 -24.93 -1.21
C ASN A 46 17.09 -25.58 0.06
N MET A 47 17.07 -24.86 1.18
CA MET A 47 16.45 -25.30 2.43
C MET A 47 14.96 -25.62 2.24
N LEU A 48 14.20 -24.71 1.60
CA LEU A 48 12.78 -24.93 1.33
C LEU A 48 12.53 -26.13 0.41
N GLN A 49 13.41 -26.40 -0.56
CA GLN A 49 13.32 -27.60 -1.39
C GLN A 49 13.51 -28.90 -0.57
N VAL A 50 14.43 -28.91 0.40
CA VAL A 50 14.61 -30.04 1.32
C VAL A 50 13.35 -30.28 2.15
N LEU A 51 12.65 -29.21 2.57
CA LEU A 51 11.37 -29.29 3.27
C LEU A 51 10.20 -29.68 2.37
N GLY A 52 10.44 -29.91 1.08
CA GLY A 52 9.44 -30.39 0.14
C GLY A 52 8.68 -29.29 -0.60
N VAL A 53 9.08 -28.03 -0.51
CA VAL A 53 8.50 -26.94 -1.32
C VAL A 53 8.86 -27.15 -2.80
N ARG A 54 7.88 -27.08 -3.67
CA ARG A 54 7.98 -27.29 -5.12
C ARG A 54 7.44 -26.10 -5.88
N TYR A 55 7.68 -26.07 -7.18
CA TYR A 55 7.08 -25.12 -8.10
C TYR A 55 5.55 -25.06 -7.92
N GLY A 56 5.01 -23.85 -7.80
CA GLY A 56 3.57 -23.59 -7.60
C GLY A 56 3.07 -23.77 -6.17
N ASP A 57 3.90 -24.23 -5.23
CA ASP A 57 3.52 -24.29 -3.81
C ASP A 57 3.45 -22.88 -3.19
N ARG A 58 2.64 -22.73 -2.13
CA ARG A 58 2.48 -21.49 -1.38
C ARG A 58 3.18 -21.61 -0.04
N VAL A 59 3.99 -20.59 0.26
CA VAL A 59 4.68 -20.42 1.54
C VAL A 59 4.25 -19.11 2.16
N ALA A 60 3.64 -19.18 3.33
CA ALA A 60 3.26 -18.00 4.07
C ALA A 60 4.46 -17.40 4.82
N VAL A 61 4.48 -16.08 4.95
CA VAL A 61 5.49 -15.38 5.76
C VAL A 61 4.79 -14.37 6.66
N MET A 62 4.95 -14.57 7.98
CA MET A 62 4.41 -13.70 9.03
C MET A 62 5.56 -13.20 9.89
N LEU A 63 6.21 -12.14 9.43
CA LEU A 63 7.40 -11.53 10.03
C LEU A 63 7.29 -10.01 9.99
N ARG A 64 7.91 -9.33 10.96
CA ARG A 64 8.17 -7.90 10.92
C ARG A 64 9.25 -7.58 9.87
N ASN A 65 9.61 -6.32 9.74
CA ASN A 65 10.71 -5.89 8.85
C ASN A 65 12.06 -6.40 9.36
N GLN A 66 12.48 -7.53 8.83
CA GLN A 66 13.75 -8.19 9.15
C GLN A 66 14.28 -8.96 7.94
N PRO A 67 15.58 -9.30 7.90
CA PRO A 67 16.23 -9.85 6.71
C PRO A 67 15.56 -11.09 6.13
N GLU A 68 15.04 -11.96 6.97
CA GLU A 68 14.44 -13.22 6.57
C GLU A 68 13.20 -13.05 5.69
N PHE A 69 12.45 -11.92 5.82
CA PHE A 69 11.27 -11.69 4.99
C PHE A 69 11.63 -11.51 3.50
N PRO A 70 12.39 -10.48 3.09
CA PRO A 70 12.72 -10.29 1.68
C PRO A 70 13.60 -11.40 1.12
N LEU A 71 14.48 -11.99 1.92
CA LEU A 71 15.31 -13.11 1.47
C LEU A 71 14.46 -14.35 1.17
N THR A 72 13.43 -14.66 1.99
CA THR A 72 12.48 -15.73 1.72
C THR A 72 11.64 -15.44 0.47
N TRP A 73 11.21 -14.19 0.30
CA TRP A 73 10.48 -13.77 -0.91
C TRP A 73 11.31 -14.00 -2.18
N LEU A 74 12.58 -13.55 -2.19
CA LEU A 74 13.49 -13.78 -3.31
C LEU A 74 13.76 -15.29 -3.53
N ALA A 75 13.91 -16.05 -2.45
CA ALA A 75 14.10 -17.49 -2.53
C ALA A 75 12.92 -18.22 -3.19
N LEU A 76 11.69 -17.87 -2.80
CA LEU A 76 10.47 -18.43 -3.38
C LEU A 76 10.34 -18.06 -4.86
N ALA A 77 10.63 -16.80 -5.24
CA ALA A 77 10.67 -16.40 -6.63
C ALA A 77 11.67 -17.22 -7.46
N LYS A 78 12.82 -17.58 -6.89
CA LYS A 78 13.82 -18.45 -7.55
C LYS A 78 13.34 -19.89 -7.73
N LEU A 79 12.45 -20.37 -6.86
CA LEU A 79 11.87 -21.72 -6.91
C LEU A 79 10.65 -21.83 -7.82
N GLY A 80 10.06 -20.69 -8.24
CA GLY A 80 8.73 -20.67 -8.84
C GLY A 80 7.64 -21.04 -7.83
N ALA A 81 7.91 -20.87 -6.54
CA ALA A 81 6.93 -20.98 -5.45
C ALA A 81 6.41 -19.60 -5.08
N THR A 82 5.23 -19.55 -4.49
CA THR A 82 4.50 -18.32 -4.28
C THR A 82 4.51 -17.91 -2.81
N ILE A 83 4.94 -16.69 -2.50
CA ILE A 83 4.80 -16.13 -1.16
C ILE A 83 3.36 -15.73 -0.87
N VAL A 84 2.92 -15.94 0.37
CA VAL A 84 1.69 -15.40 0.94
C VAL A 84 2.06 -14.52 2.12
N PRO A 85 2.23 -13.20 1.90
CA PRO A 85 2.52 -12.27 2.98
C PRO A 85 1.36 -12.17 3.96
N ILE A 86 1.65 -12.30 5.26
CA ILE A 86 0.65 -12.20 6.33
C ILE A 86 0.93 -10.96 7.16
N ASN A 87 -0.07 -10.12 7.32
CA ASN A 87 0.01 -8.96 8.19
C ASN A 87 0.16 -9.41 9.66
N VAL A 88 1.20 -8.94 10.31
CA VAL A 88 1.51 -9.30 11.71
C VAL A 88 0.47 -8.84 12.73
N ASN A 89 -0.41 -7.92 12.35
CA ASN A 89 -1.51 -7.45 13.19
C ASN A 89 -2.78 -8.32 13.08
N TYR A 90 -2.79 -9.30 12.17
CA TYR A 90 -3.92 -10.23 12.05
C TYR A 90 -4.05 -11.09 13.30
N LYS A 91 -5.31 -11.31 13.68
CA LYS A 91 -5.68 -12.22 14.75
C LYS A 91 -6.08 -13.59 14.20
N GLU A 92 -6.54 -14.46 15.08
CA GLU A 92 -6.86 -15.87 14.74
C GLU A 92 -7.77 -15.98 13.50
N TYR A 93 -8.85 -15.20 13.44
CA TYR A 93 -9.81 -15.25 12.32
C TYR A 93 -9.18 -14.90 10.97
N ASP A 94 -8.46 -13.79 10.90
CA ASP A 94 -7.85 -13.31 9.64
C ASP A 94 -6.72 -14.23 9.18
N ALA A 95 -5.83 -14.60 10.12
CA ALA A 95 -4.70 -15.48 9.83
C ALA A 95 -5.17 -16.88 9.40
N GLN A 96 -6.18 -17.43 10.09
CA GLN A 96 -6.79 -18.71 9.74
C GLN A 96 -7.41 -18.67 8.34
N TYR A 97 -8.17 -17.62 8.03
CA TYR A 97 -8.77 -17.46 6.70
C TYR A 97 -7.72 -17.45 5.59
N ILE A 98 -6.68 -16.62 5.72
CA ILE A 98 -5.66 -16.48 4.67
C ILE A 98 -4.86 -17.76 4.50
N LEU A 99 -4.44 -18.41 5.60
CA LEU A 99 -3.68 -19.65 5.54
C LEU A 99 -4.51 -20.80 4.96
N HIS A 100 -5.80 -20.88 5.30
CA HIS A 100 -6.71 -21.87 4.73
C HIS A 100 -6.98 -21.61 3.26
N HIS A 101 -7.34 -20.38 2.90
CA HIS A 101 -7.69 -20.01 1.52
C HIS A 101 -6.50 -20.13 0.56
N SER A 102 -5.30 -19.70 0.98
CA SER A 102 -4.08 -19.81 0.18
C SER A 102 -3.55 -21.23 0.06
N GLU A 103 -3.98 -22.13 0.93
CA GLU A 103 -3.44 -23.52 1.02
C GLU A 103 -1.91 -23.51 1.21
N ALA A 104 -1.39 -22.60 2.01
CA ALA A 104 0.03 -22.55 2.31
C ALA A 104 0.48 -23.85 2.99
N ILE A 105 1.58 -24.42 2.50
CA ILE A 105 2.13 -25.69 3.03
C ILE A 105 3.21 -25.49 4.09
N VAL A 106 3.84 -24.32 4.08
CA VAL A 106 4.86 -23.87 5.04
C VAL A 106 4.53 -22.46 5.49
N ILE A 107 4.81 -22.13 6.73
CA ILE A 107 4.85 -20.75 7.22
C ILE A 107 6.19 -20.45 7.85
N VAL A 108 6.78 -19.32 7.45
CA VAL A 108 7.97 -18.72 8.09
C VAL A 108 7.50 -17.63 9.05
N THR A 109 7.91 -17.72 10.31
CA THR A 109 7.42 -16.84 11.38
C THR A 109 8.49 -16.59 12.45
N SER A 110 8.17 -15.77 13.45
CA SER A 110 8.96 -15.54 14.65
C SER A 110 8.26 -16.07 15.90
N GLN A 111 8.99 -16.17 17.01
CA GLN A 111 8.47 -16.60 18.32
C GLN A 111 7.21 -15.81 18.73
N GLU A 112 7.15 -14.53 18.39
CA GLU A 112 6.03 -13.64 18.70
C GLU A 112 4.66 -14.17 18.23
N PHE A 113 4.62 -14.88 17.08
CA PHE A 113 3.37 -15.33 16.45
C PHE A 113 3.08 -16.82 16.65
N LEU A 114 3.99 -17.58 17.28
CA LEU A 114 3.81 -19.04 17.44
C LEU A 114 2.54 -19.38 18.22
N SER A 115 2.21 -18.65 19.29
CA SER A 115 1.00 -18.91 20.08
C SER A 115 -0.29 -18.77 19.26
N LEU A 116 -0.35 -17.79 18.36
CA LEU A 116 -1.46 -17.60 17.43
C LEU A 116 -1.53 -18.78 16.45
N LEU A 117 -0.39 -19.14 15.86
CA LEU A 117 -0.33 -20.22 14.86
C LEU A 117 -0.66 -21.59 15.47
N GLN A 118 -0.20 -21.88 16.67
CA GLN A 118 -0.54 -23.11 17.39
C GLN A 118 -2.03 -23.27 17.63
N LYS A 119 -2.73 -22.17 17.97
CA LYS A 119 -4.20 -22.19 18.17
C LYS A 119 -4.97 -22.50 16.89
N ILE A 120 -4.58 -21.93 15.75
CA ILE A 120 -5.29 -22.11 14.49
C ILE A 120 -4.84 -23.33 13.70
N ARG A 121 -3.65 -23.90 13.99
CA ARG A 121 -3.07 -25.04 13.27
C ARG A 121 -4.02 -26.23 13.11
N PRO A 122 -4.83 -26.65 14.11
CA PRO A 122 -5.74 -27.78 13.95
C PRO A 122 -6.75 -27.63 12.82
N SER A 123 -7.07 -26.40 12.43
CA SER A 123 -8.00 -26.08 11.32
C SER A 123 -7.31 -25.99 9.95
N LEU A 124 -5.97 -26.03 9.89
CA LEU A 124 -5.18 -25.81 8.68
C LEU A 124 -4.69 -27.15 8.12
N GLN A 125 -5.48 -27.78 7.25
CA GLN A 125 -5.20 -29.12 6.71
C GLN A 125 -3.96 -29.17 5.80
N THR A 126 -3.64 -28.09 5.10
CA THR A 126 -2.52 -28.01 4.15
C THR A 126 -1.20 -27.64 4.79
N LEU A 127 -1.22 -26.97 5.94
CA LEU A 127 -0.01 -26.48 6.60
C LEU A 127 0.79 -27.65 7.23
N LYS A 128 1.92 -27.97 6.63
CA LYS A 128 2.80 -29.09 7.05
C LYS A 128 3.84 -28.63 8.05
N THR A 129 4.48 -27.48 7.82
CA THR A 129 5.67 -27.05 8.56
C THR A 129 5.53 -25.61 9.04
N ILE A 130 5.86 -25.37 10.31
CA ILE A 130 6.08 -24.04 10.87
C ILE A 130 7.59 -23.87 11.03
N LEU A 131 8.16 -22.88 10.36
CA LEU A 131 9.56 -22.48 10.46
C LEU A 131 9.63 -21.23 11.33
N SER A 132 10.33 -21.30 12.47
CA SER A 132 10.61 -20.13 13.29
C SER A 132 12.04 -19.64 13.05
N ILE A 133 12.20 -18.32 12.87
CA ILE A 133 13.52 -17.70 12.81
C ILE A 133 14.18 -17.59 14.19
N ASP A 134 13.39 -17.73 15.25
CA ASP A 134 13.83 -17.76 16.64
C ASP A 134 13.82 -19.21 17.14
N GLN A 135 14.66 -19.49 18.14
CA GLN A 135 14.65 -20.79 18.80
C GLN A 135 13.29 -21.05 19.48
N SER A 136 12.83 -22.28 19.40
CA SER A 136 11.58 -22.73 20.02
C SER A 136 11.76 -24.07 20.71
N ASP A 137 11.16 -24.20 21.88
CA ASP A 137 11.12 -25.49 22.61
C ASP A 137 10.01 -26.42 22.08
N ASP A 138 9.16 -25.95 21.16
CA ASP A 138 8.12 -26.79 20.55
C ASP A 138 8.73 -27.73 19.50
N PRO A 139 8.67 -29.04 19.70
CA PRO A 139 9.24 -30.02 18.75
C PRO A 139 8.55 -30.01 17.38
N ASN A 140 7.38 -29.37 17.25
CA ASN A 140 6.66 -29.24 15.99
C ASN A 140 7.06 -27.98 15.19
N VAL A 141 7.93 -27.15 15.74
CA VAL A 141 8.47 -25.95 15.11
C VAL A 141 9.90 -26.24 14.68
N VAL A 142 10.19 -25.98 13.41
CA VAL A 142 11.52 -26.19 12.82
C VAL A 142 12.32 -24.89 12.92
N ASP A 143 13.57 -24.99 13.32
CA ASP A 143 14.49 -23.86 13.39
C ASP A 143 14.93 -23.45 11.96
N PHE A 144 14.49 -22.27 11.53
CA PHE A 144 14.79 -21.72 10.21
C PHE A 144 16.29 -21.48 10.01
N ARG A 145 16.97 -20.91 11.01
CA ARG A 145 18.40 -20.54 10.89
C ARG A 145 19.28 -21.77 10.86
N ALA A 146 19.03 -22.71 11.75
CA ALA A 146 19.79 -23.98 11.79
C ALA A 146 19.63 -24.76 10.47
N MET A 147 18.44 -24.78 9.88
CA MET A 147 18.20 -25.38 8.58
C MET A 147 18.94 -24.64 7.45
N CYS A 148 18.96 -23.31 7.47
CA CYS A 148 19.70 -22.51 6.49
C CYS A 148 21.20 -22.76 6.56
N GLU A 149 21.81 -22.85 7.74
CA GLU A 149 23.24 -23.05 7.92
C GLU A 149 23.76 -24.34 7.23
N THR A 150 22.92 -25.35 7.10
CA THR A 150 23.28 -26.62 6.43
C THR A 150 22.97 -26.64 4.93
N ALA A 151 22.22 -25.65 4.42
CA ALA A 151 21.82 -25.62 3.02
C ALA A 151 22.88 -24.95 2.13
N PRO A 152 23.08 -25.41 0.88
CA PRO A 152 24.05 -24.80 -0.03
C PRO A 152 23.58 -23.46 -0.55
N THR A 153 24.53 -22.58 -0.90
CA THR A 153 24.29 -21.27 -1.52
C THR A 153 24.20 -21.34 -3.06
N THR A 154 24.33 -22.53 -3.64
CA THR A 154 24.29 -22.71 -5.10
C THR A 154 22.93 -22.32 -5.68
N PRO A 155 22.90 -21.65 -6.85
CA PRO A 155 21.66 -21.28 -7.50
C PRO A 155 20.78 -22.49 -7.83
N THR A 156 19.47 -22.32 -7.70
CA THR A 156 18.51 -23.34 -8.12
C THR A 156 18.50 -23.49 -9.64
N THR A 157 18.31 -24.70 -10.13
CA THR A 157 18.23 -24.99 -11.57
C THR A 157 16.81 -25.00 -12.12
N LEU A 158 15.81 -24.81 -11.25
CA LEU A 158 14.40 -24.84 -11.64
C LEU A 158 14.09 -23.70 -12.63
N PRO A 159 13.38 -24.00 -13.74
CA PRO A 159 12.93 -22.98 -14.66
C PRO A 159 11.80 -22.16 -14.01
N VAL A 160 11.86 -20.86 -14.17
CA VAL A 160 10.79 -19.92 -13.85
C VAL A 160 10.55 -19.03 -15.06
N PHE A 161 9.32 -18.55 -15.23
CA PHE A 161 8.88 -17.83 -16.41
C PHE A 161 8.26 -16.49 -15.99
N PRO A 162 8.11 -15.52 -16.92
CA PRO A 162 7.49 -14.22 -16.60
C PRO A 162 6.10 -14.34 -15.97
N GLU A 163 5.32 -15.30 -16.41
CA GLU A 163 3.95 -15.60 -15.91
C GLU A 163 3.93 -16.43 -14.62
N THR A 164 5.07 -16.94 -14.14
CA THR A 164 5.11 -17.67 -12.86
C THR A 164 4.72 -16.76 -11.72
N LEU A 165 3.81 -17.22 -10.86
CA LEU A 165 3.36 -16.45 -9.70
C LEU A 165 4.48 -16.30 -8.67
N VAL A 166 4.63 -15.08 -8.18
CA VAL A 166 5.55 -14.73 -7.10
C VAL A 166 4.79 -14.49 -5.80
N ASN A 167 3.66 -13.78 -5.86
CA ASN A 167 2.83 -13.47 -4.69
C ASN A 167 1.38 -13.88 -4.89
N ILE A 168 0.73 -14.26 -3.78
CA ILE A 168 -0.69 -14.05 -3.56
C ILE A 168 -0.80 -12.95 -2.51
N GLN A 169 -1.01 -11.72 -2.97
CA GLN A 169 -1.06 -10.53 -2.12
C GLN A 169 -2.49 -10.25 -1.71
N TYR A 170 -2.82 -10.46 -0.42
CA TYR A 170 -4.16 -10.22 0.06
C TYR A 170 -4.43 -8.73 0.28
N THR A 171 -5.54 -8.25 -0.29
CA THR A 171 -6.04 -6.89 -0.12
C THR A 171 -7.29 -6.89 0.75
N SER A 172 -7.44 -5.89 1.61
CA SER A 172 -8.68 -5.67 2.35
C SER A 172 -9.78 -5.24 1.38
N GLY A 173 -10.62 -6.19 0.98
CA GLY A 173 -11.80 -5.87 0.18
C GLY A 173 -12.75 -4.94 0.94
N THR A 174 -13.29 -3.94 0.26
CA THR A 174 -14.30 -3.01 0.83
C THR A 174 -15.65 -3.66 1.10
N THR A 175 -15.84 -4.93 0.71
CA THR A 175 -17.15 -5.61 0.69
C THR A 175 -17.15 -7.02 1.26
N GLY A 176 -16.11 -7.46 1.96
CA GLY A 176 -16.08 -8.83 2.48
C GLY A 176 -14.69 -9.31 2.88
N LEU A 177 -14.46 -10.59 2.79
CA LEU A 177 -13.17 -11.23 3.10
C LEU A 177 -12.06 -10.72 2.16
N PRO A 178 -10.80 -10.67 2.64
CA PRO A 178 -9.66 -10.28 1.82
C PRO A 178 -9.54 -11.14 0.56
N LYS A 179 -9.23 -10.49 -0.58
CA LYS A 179 -8.98 -11.17 -1.86
C LYS A 179 -7.50 -11.27 -2.12
N GLY A 180 -7.04 -12.41 -2.60
CA GLY A 180 -5.64 -12.65 -2.94
C GLY A 180 -5.34 -12.29 -4.39
N CYS A 181 -4.65 -11.17 -4.63
CA CYS A 181 -4.17 -10.79 -5.97
C CYS A 181 -3.01 -11.71 -6.38
N MET A 182 -3.12 -12.31 -7.55
CA MET A 182 -2.08 -13.16 -8.13
C MET A 182 -1.08 -12.30 -8.92
N LEU A 183 0.15 -12.19 -8.40
CA LEU A 183 1.18 -11.31 -8.95
C LEU A 183 2.37 -12.15 -9.47
N SER A 184 2.65 -12.02 -10.76
CA SER A 184 3.69 -12.77 -11.47
C SER A 184 5.05 -12.08 -11.44
N HIS A 185 6.09 -12.73 -12.00
CA HIS A 185 7.39 -12.08 -12.23
C HIS A 185 7.26 -10.86 -13.15
N GLU A 186 6.44 -10.94 -14.20
CA GLU A 186 6.19 -9.82 -15.11
C GLU A 186 5.62 -8.60 -14.38
N TYR A 187 4.66 -8.83 -13.46
CA TYR A 187 4.10 -7.78 -12.62
C TYR A 187 5.19 -7.02 -11.85
N TRP A 188 6.02 -7.76 -11.10
CA TRP A 188 7.07 -7.18 -10.25
C TRP A 188 8.17 -6.48 -11.03
N LEU A 189 8.61 -7.07 -12.13
CA LEU A 189 9.65 -6.48 -12.98
C LEU A 189 9.15 -5.26 -13.75
N THR A 190 7.86 -5.21 -14.10
CA THR A 190 7.24 -4.03 -14.70
C THR A 190 7.23 -2.86 -13.73
N ILE A 191 6.87 -3.07 -12.45
CA ILE A 191 6.95 -2.01 -11.42
C ILE A 191 8.39 -1.57 -11.20
N ALA A 192 9.32 -2.52 -11.02
CA ALA A 192 10.73 -2.19 -10.83
C ALA A 192 11.29 -1.34 -11.99
N LYS A 193 10.95 -1.71 -13.23
CA LYS A 193 11.32 -0.94 -14.42
C LYS A 193 10.77 0.48 -14.39
N LYS A 194 9.50 0.65 -14.01
CA LYS A 194 8.87 1.98 -13.91
C LYS A 194 9.59 2.86 -12.90
N VAL A 195 9.87 2.35 -11.71
CA VAL A 195 10.57 3.09 -10.65
C VAL A 195 11.98 3.50 -11.10
N VAL A 196 12.66 2.63 -11.83
CA VAL A 196 14.02 2.92 -12.33
C VAL A 196 14.02 3.95 -13.47
N GLU A 197 13.06 3.88 -14.40
CA GLU A 197 13.13 4.60 -15.68
C GLU A 197 12.26 5.86 -15.75
N GLN A 198 11.19 5.98 -14.98
CA GLN A 198 10.17 7.02 -15.20
C GLN A 198 10.27 8.26 -14.29
N HIS A 199 10.88 8.15 -13.16
CA HIS A 199 11.14 9.27 -12.23
C HIS A 199 12.63 9.58 -12.24
N PRO A 200 13.12 10.70 -11.63
CA PRO A 200 14.54 10.97 -11.71
C PRO A 200 15.31 9.68 -11.52
N HIS A 201 15.92 9.20 -12.59
CA HIS A 201 16.44 7.84 -12.72
C HIS A 201 17.17 7.37 -11.48
N LEU A 202 16.76 6.22 -10.93
CA LEU A 202 17.53 5.57 -9.89
C LEU A 202 18.87 5.12 -10.44
N THR A 203 19.91 5.33 -9.68
CA THR A 203 21.28 4.96 -10.00
C THR A 203 21.89 4.13 -8.89
N HIS A 204 23.03 3.55 -9.15
CA HIS A 204 23.77 2.78 -8.14
C HIS A 204 24.26 3.63 -6.95
N SER A 205 24.27 4.95 -7.06
CA SER A 205 24.65 5.85 -5.96
C SER A 205 23.49 6.25 -5.06
N ASP A 206 22.25 5.89 -5.45
CA ASP A 206 21.08 6.21 -4.65
C ASP A 206 20.96 5.36 -3.39
N VAL A 207 20.34 5.98 -2.39
CA VAL A 207 19.97 5.33 -1.13
C VAL A 207 18.46 5.47 -0.97
N LEU A 208 17.76 4.35 -1.10
CA LEU A 208 16.33 4.25 -0.87
C LEU A 208 16.05 3.99 0.60
N LEU A 209 14.91 4.45 1.09
CA LEU A 209 14.42 4.12 2.42
C LEU A 209 12.97 3.66 2.37
N THR A 210 12.66 2.58 3.09
CA THR A 210 11.30 2.13 3.33
C THR A 210 11.03 1.98 4.83
N ALA A 211 9.84 2.44 5.24
CA ALA A 211 9.33 2.28 6.60
C ALA A 211 8.00 1.51 6.61
N GLN A 212 7.57 1.05 5.45
CA GLN A 212 6.38 0.20 5.30
C GLN A 212 6.75 -1.26 5.57
N PRO A 213 5.82 -2.05 6.13
CA PRO A 213 6.04 -3.48 6.34
C PRO A 213 6.17 -4.27 5.04
N PHE A 214 7.09 -5.24 4.98
CA PHE A 214 7.30 -6.12 3.82
C PHE A 214 6.10 -6.99 3.45
N TYR A 215 5.13 -7.16 4.35
CA TYR A 215 3.89 -7.86 3.99
C TYR A 215 2.94 -7.01 3.11
N TYR A 216 3.28 -5.73 2.85
CA TYR A 216 2.72 -4.92 1.77
C TYR A 216 3.62 -4.90 0.54
N MET A 217 3.09 -4.45 -0.58
CA MET A 217 3.84 -4.44 -1.84
C MET A 217 4.95 -3.39 -1.90
N ASP A 218 4.83 -2.31 -1.10
CA ASP A 218 5.70 -1.14 -1.25
C ASP A 218 7.18 -1.43 -1.00
N PRO A 219 7.60 -2.10 0.09
CA PRO A 219 9.00 -2.46 0.28
C PRO A 219 9.52 -3.44 -0.77
N GLN A 220 8.64 -4.30 -1.30
CA GLN A 220 9.00 -5.31 -2.28
C GLN A 220 9.43 -4.67 -3.61
N TRP A 221 8.64 -3.72 -4.16
CA TRP A 221 9.07 -3.02 -5.37
C TRP A 221 10.25 -2.07 -5.15
N ASN A 222 10.37 -1.45 -3.95
CA ASN A 222 11.57 -0.68 -3.57
C ASN A 222 12.83 -1.55 -3.62
N LEU A 223 12.75 -2.77 -3.09
CA LEU A 223 13.85 -3.74 -3.11
C LEU A 223 14.25 -4.10 -4.54
N LEU A 224 13.28 -4.44 -5.40
CA LEU A 224 13.59 -4.78 -6.80
C LEU A 224 14.17 -3.59 -7.57
N GLY A 225 13.65 -2.39 -7.35
CA GLY A 225 14.20 -1.16 -7.93
C GLY A 225 15.65 -0.93 -7.49
N ALA A 226 15.95 -1.10 -6.21
CA ALA A 226 17.30 -0.98 -5.66
C ALA A 226 18.25 -2.04 -6.25
N ILE A 227 17.84 -3.32 -6.25
CA ILE A 227 18.64 -4.41 -6.83
C ILE A 227 18.90 -4.18 -8.33
N ALA A 228 17.91 -3.67 -9.08
CA ALA A 228 18.01 -3.46 -10.51
C ALA A 228 19.13 -2.49 -10.92
N VAL A 229 19.40 -1.48 -10.11
CA VAL A 229 20.42 -0.45 -10.39
C VAL A 229 21.65 -0.53 -9.48
N GLY A 230 21.65 -1.41 -8.48
CA GLY A 230 22.71 -1.51 -7.48
C GLY A 230 22.69 -0.38 -6.44
N ALA A 231 21.51 0.17 -6.16
CA ALA A 231 21.27 1.13 -5.08
C ALA A 231 21.16 0.42 -3.74
N LYS A 232 21.33 1.18 -2.66
CA LYS A 232 21.12 0.69 -1.30
C LYS A 232 19.65 0.89 -0.90
N LEU A 233 19.05 -0.10 -0.27
CA LEU A 233 17.76 0.03 0.41
C LEU A 233 17.96 -0.04 1.92
N VAL A 234 17.53 1.00 2.63
CA VAL A 234 17.45 1.05 4.10
C VAL A 234 16.02 0.69 4.51
N VAL A 235 15.91 -0.25 5.42
CA VAL A 235 14.64 -0.77 5.94
C VAL A 235 14.53 -0.40 7.41
N LEU A 236 13.52 0.39 7.76
CA LEU A 236 13.15 0.68 9.14
C LEU A 236 12.15 -0.37 9.66
N ASP A 237 12.08 -0.55 10.98
CA ASP A 237 11.09 -1.41 11.62
C ASP A 237 9.65 -0.99 11.25
N ARG A 238 9.38 0.31 11.31
CA ARG A 238 8.12 0.96 10.96
C ARG A 238 8.31 2.48 10.81
N PHE A 239 7.27 3.17 10.42
CA PHE A 239 7.26 4.63 10.35
C PHE A 239 7.12 5.24 11.76
N HIS A 240 8.10 6.08 12.14
CA HIS A 240 8.09 6.88 13.37
C HIS A 240 8.19 8.37 13.00
N PRO A 241 7.10 9.14 13.09
CA PRO A 241 7.09 10.54 12.63
C PRO A 241 8.18 11.42 13.26
N SER A 242 8.52 11.17 14.52
CA SER A 242 9.50 11.96 15.28
C SER A 242 10.96 11.72 14.88
N THR A 243 11.30 10.53 14.39
CA THR A 243 12.68 10.13 14.08
C THR A 243 12.92 9.86 12.60
N PHE A 244 11.87 9.85 11.76
CA PHE A 244 11.97 9.50 10.35
C PHE A 244 13.04 10.34 9.61
N TRP A 245 12.99 11.67 9.73
CA TRP A 245 13.94 12.54 9.07
C TRP A 245 15.36 12.50 9.66
N GLU A 246 15.50 12.09 10.92
CA GLU A 246 16.80 11.75 11.50
C GLU A 246 17.41 10.55 10.79
N LYS A 247 16.61 9.49 10.56
CA LYS A 247 17.05 8.31 9.81
C LYS A 247 17.35 8.64 8.34
N VAL A 248 16.56 9.50 7.71
CA VAL A 248 16.84 10.02 6.36
C VAL A 248 18.23 10.66 6.29
N ARG A 249 18.58 11.51 7.25
CA ARG A 249 19.92 12.14 7.33
C ARG A 249 21.00 11.12 7.66
N GLN A 250 20.78 10.27 8.66
CA GLN A 250 21.75 9.27 9.13
C GLN A 250 22.26 8.38 7.99
N TYR A 251 21.35 7.95 7.12
CA TYR A 251 21.68 7.05 6.01
C TYR A 251 21.99 7.76 4.70
N GLY A 252 21.87 9.09 4.64
CA GLY A 252 22.07 9.87 3.41
C GLY A 252 21.05 9.52 2.33
N VAL A 253 19.79 9.31 2.73
CA VAL A 253 18.70 8.89 1.84
C VAL A 253 18.48 9.90 0.71
N THR A 254 18.36 9.40 -0.51
CA THR A 254 18.11 10.21 -1.70
C THR A 254 16.71 10.01 -2.28
N PHE A 255 16.04 8.92 -1.91
CA PHE A 255 14.73 8.52 -2.42
C PHE A 255 13.94 7.78 -1.35
N PHE A 256 12.66 8.10 -1.20
CA PHE A 256 11.72 7.27 -0.46
C PHE A 256 10.30 7.37 -1.01
N TYR A 257 9.48 6.39 -0.65
CA TYR A 257 8.05 6.37 -0.93
C TYR A 257 7.27 6.46 0.37
N CYS A 258 6.18 7.22 0.34
CA CYS A 258 5.24 7.28 1.44
C CYS A 258 3.79 7.27 0.95
N LEU A 259 2.88 6.99 1.85
CA LEU A 259 1.46 6.88 1.56
C LEU A 259 0.59 7.20 2.77
N GLY A 260 -0.69 7.39 2.51
CA GLY A 260 -1.71 7.53 3.54
C GLY A 260 -1.48 8.72 4.45
N ILE A 261 -1.31 8.45 5.74
CA ILE A 261 -1.19 9.49 6.76
C ILE A 261 0.24 10.03 6.95
N MET A 262 1.25 9.38 6.37
CA MET A 262 2.66 9.73 6.59
C MET A 262 2.97 11.20 6.30
N PRO A 263 2.57 11.81 5.15
CA PRO A 263 2.83 13.23 4.89
C PRO A 263 2.27 14.14 5.98
N THR A 264 1.04 13.89 6.40
CA THR A 264 0.36 14.67 7.45
C THR A 264 1.07 14.56 8.80
N LEU A 265 1.52 13.36 9.17
CA LEU A 265 2.26 13.15 10.43
C LEU A 265 3.64 13.80 10.39
N MET A 266 4.32 13.77 9.24
CA MET A 266 5.60 14.46 9.06
C MET A 266 5.45 15.97 9.25
N VAL A 267 4.45 16.61 8.64
CA VAL A 267 4.21 18.06 8.79
C VAL A 267 3.90 18.42 10.24
N LYS A 268 3.14 17.58 10.95
CA LYS A 268 2.79 17.80 12.36
C LYS A 268 3.97 17.65 13.34
N ALA A 269 5.02 16.96 12.94
CA ALA A 269 6.22 16.86 13.77
C ALA A 269 6.86 18.23 13.99
N PRO A 270 7.48 18.50 15.16
CA PRO A 270 8.15 19.78 15.42
C PRO A 270 9.15 20.15 14.32
N ARG A 271 9.21 21.42 13.95
CA ARG A 271 10.21 21.93 13.00
C ARG A 271 11.60 21.85 13.61
N SER A 272 12.59 21.49 12.80
CA SER A 272 13.99 21.42 13.18
C SER A 272 14.83 22.35 12.30
N PRO A 273 15.89 22.99 12.85
CA PRO A 273 16.89 23.68 12.02
C PRO A 273 17.53 22.77 10.96
N LEU A 274 17.50 21.46 11.20
CA LEU A 274 18.08 20.43 10.33
C LEU A 274 17.10 19.93 9.25
N ASP A 275 15.87 20.43 9.17
CA ASP A 275 14.86 19.93 8.24
C ASP A 275 15.36 19.94 6.78
N ARG A 276 16.14 20.95 6.38
CA ARG A 276 16.71 21.06 5.03
C ARG A 276 18.09 20.41 4.87
N GLU A 277 18.68 19.90 5.93
CA GLU A 277 19.96 19.20 5.88
C GLU A 277 19.75 17.72 5.48
N ASN A 278 19.42 17.48 4.23
CA ASN A 278 19.18 16.13 3.69
C ASN A 278 19.62 16.04 2.22
N ASN A 279 19.75 14.81 1.72
CA ASN A 279 20.16 14.52 0.34
C ASN A 279 18.97 14.03 -0.54
N VAL A 280 17.73 14.20 -0.07
CA VAL A 280 16.56 13.68 -0.76
C VAL A 280 16.33 14.45 -2.05
N ARG A 281 16.30 13.74 -3.16
CA ARG A 281 16.05 14.29 -4.49
C ARG A 281 14.72 13.87 -5.09
N THR A 282 14.06 12.87 -4.51
CA THR A 282 12.79 12.35 -4.98
C THR A 282 12.00 11.73 -3.83
N ILE A 283 10.78 12.19 -3.66
CA ILE A 283 9.79 11.56 -2.79
C ILE A 283 8.61 11.17 -3.66
N LEU A 284 8.33 9.87 -3.78
CA LEU A 284 7.09 9.40 -4.36
C LEU A 284 6.04 9.29 -3.25
N CYS A 285 4.83 9.72 -3.52
CA CYS A 285 3.77 9.63 -2.54
C CYS A 285 2.42 9.31 -3.20
N SER A 286 1.67 8.41 -2.62
CA SER A 286 0.27 8.20 -2.97
C SER A 286 -0.63 8.95 -2.02
N ALA A 287 -1.48 9.82 -2.57
CA ALA A 287 -2.40 10.70 -1.84
C ALA A 287 -1.69 11.80 -1.03
N ILE A 288 -0.94 12.65 -1.72
CA ILE A 288 -0.41 13.90 -1.12
C ILE A 288 -1.61 14.81 -0.82
N PRO A 289 -1.83 15.23 0.45
CA PRO A 289 -2.88 16.20 0.73
C PRO A 289 -2.61 17.52 -0.02
N PRO A 290 -3.49 17.96 -0.92
CA PRO A 290 -3.20 19.12 -1.79
C PRO A 290 -2.85 20.39 -1.01
N HIS A 291 -3.51 20.62 0.13
CA HIS A 291 -3.28 21.78 0.99
C HIS A 291 -1.94 21.73 1.75
N LEU A 292 -1.34 20.56 1.92
CA LEU A 292 -0.03 20.38 2.57
C LEU A 292 1.13 20.28 1.58
N HIS A 293 0.87 20.09 0.29
CA HIS A 293 1.90 19.76 -0.69
C HIS A 293 3.02 20.79 -0.74
N ARG A 294 2.67 22.08 -0.80
CA ARG A 294 3.64 23.18 -0.77
C ARG A 294 4.44 23.22 0.52
N GLU A 295 3.78 23.07 1.67
CA GLU A 295 4.46 23.07 2.97
C GLU A 295 5.45 21.90 3.12
N LEU A 296 5.09 20.71 2.61
CA LEU A 296 5.97 19.54 2.60
C LEU A 296 7.28 19.85 1.86
N GLU A 297 7.20 20.45 0.68
CA GLU A 297 8.38 20.78 -0.12
C GLU A 297 9.20 21.93 0.46
N GLU A 298 8.55 22.99 0.90
CA GLU A 298 9.23 24.14 1.51
C GLU A 298 9.98 23.75 2.78
N ARG A 299 9.40 22.86 3.57
CA ARG A 299 10.00 22.43 4.83
C ARG A 299 11.29 21.65 4.64
N TRP A 300 11.30 20.68 3.75
CA TRP A 300 12.44 19.78 3.57
C TRP A 300 13.28 20.05 2.32
N GLY A 301 12.83 20.94 1.45
CA GLY A 301 13.58 21.30 0.25
C GLY A 301 13.68 20.18 -0.78
N ALA A 302 12.74 19.22 -0.77
CA ALA A 302 12.72 18.05 -1.64
C ALA A 302 11.40 17.97 -2.40
N PRO A 303 11.39 17.55 -3.69
CA PRO A 303 10.17 17.45 -4.48
C PRO A 303 9.36 16.22 -4.12
N TRP A 304 8.03 16.39 -4.04
CA TRP A 304 7.05 15.34 -3.78
C TRP A 304 6.23 15.07 -5.04
N TYR A 305 6.35 13.88 -5.59
CA TYR A 305 5.65 13.47 -6.80
C TYR A 305 4.46 12.57 -6.46
N GLU A 306 3.27 13.01 -6.86
CA GLU A 306 2.07 12.18 -6.75
C GLU A 306 2.17 10.98 -7.68
N VAL A 307 1.87 9.80 -7.15
CA VAL A 307 1.77 8.55 -7.90
C VAL A 307 0.50 7.81 -7.52
N PHE A 308 -0.14 7.19 -8.49
CA PHE A 308 -1.33 6.38 -8.30
C PHE A 308 -1.09 4.96 -8.78
N GLY A 309 -1.49 4.01 -7.97
CA GLY A 309 -1.45 2.59 -8.27
C GLY A 309 -2.27 1.78 -7.28
N MET A 310 -2.42 0.52 -7.58
CA MET A 310 -3.18 -0.45 -6.77
C MET A 310 -2.41 -1.77 -6.74
N THR A 311 -2.69 -2.62 -5.76
CA THR A 311 -2.12 -3.99 -5.75
C THR A 311 -2.47 -4.76 -7.03
N GLU A 312 -3.67 -4.55 -7.54
CA GLU A 312 -4.18 -5.19 -8.75
C GLU A 312 -3.47 -4.74 -10.04
N THR A 313 -2.92 -3.54 -10.06
CA THR A 313 -2.42 -2.93 -11.31
C THR A 313 -0.96 -2.46 -11.23
N GLY A 314 -0.39 -2.39 -10.03
CA GLY A 314 0.95 -1.85 -9.81
C GLY A 314 0.98 -0.31 -9.86
N GLY A 315 1.94 0.27 -10.55
CA GLY A 315 2.01 1.72 -10.79
C GLY A 315 1.32 2.08 -12.11
N ASP A 316 0.49 3.11 -12.13
CA ASP A 316 -0.38 3.39 -13.26
C ASP A 316 -0.29 4.82 -13.78
N ILE A 317 -0.31 5.80 -12.89
CA ILE A 317 -0.39 7.23 -13.20
C ILE A 317 0.61 7.95 -12.30
N SER A 318 1.29 8.96 -12.84
CA SER A 318 2.26 9.73 -12.06
C SER A 318 2.44 11.14 -12.56
N VAL A 319 2.75 12.05 -11.64
CA VAL A 319 3.24 13.40 -11.96
C VAL A 319 4.68 13.30 -12.41
N LYS A 320 5.00 13.83 -13.60
CA LYS A 320 6.37 13.81 -14.14
C LYS A 320 7.15 15.04 -13.65
N PRO A 321 8.49 14.95 -13.55
CA PRO A 321 9.33 16.06 -13.07
C PRO A 321 9.13 17.38 -13.80
N HIS A 322 8.90 17.36 -15.12
CA HIS A 322 8.70 18.57 -15.93
C HIS A 322 7.31 19.22 -15.73
N ASP A 323 6.35 18.50 -15.13
CA ASP A 323 5.01 19.01 -14.85
C ASP A 323 4.82 19.42 -13.37
N HIS A 324 5.78 19.05 -12.53
CA HIS A 324 5.69 19.10 -11.08
C HIS A 324 5.29 20.50 -10.55
N ASP A 325 6.06 21.54 -10.90
CA ASP A 325 5.85 22.89 -10.37
C ASP A 325 4.46 23.45 -10.72
N ARG A 326 3.96 23.10 -11.91
CA ARG A 326 2.62 23.51 -12.38
C ARG A 326 1.50 22.80 -11.61
N LEU A 327 1.74 21.56 -11.19
CA LEU A 327 0.73 20.70 -10.57
C LEU A 327 0.79 20.70 -9.04
N LEU A 328 1.75 21.41 -8.46
CA LEU A 328 1.95 21.48 -7.01
C LEU A 328 0.69 21.97 -6.29
N GLY A 329 0.14 21.15 -5.40
CA GLY A 329 -1.04 21.47 -4.59
C GLY A 329 -2.37 21.42 -5.33
N THR A 330 -2.41 20.95 -6.58
CA THR A 330 -3.66 20.91 -7.38
C THR A 330 -4.50 19.65 -7.14
N GLY A 331 -3.97 18.63 -6.46
CA GLY A 331 -4.61 17.30 -6.33
C GLY A 331 -4.58 16.47 -7.62
N CYS A 332 -3.80 16.89 -8.60
CA CYS A 332 -3.56 16.12 -9.81
C CYS A 332 -2.73 14.87 -9.51
N ILE A 333 -3.17 13.71 -9.97
CA ILE A 333 -2.42 12.44 -9.84
C ILE A 333 -1.50 12.18 -11.04
N GLY A 334 -1.49 13.06 -12.03
CA GLY A 334 -0.58 13.01 -13.18
C GLY A 334 -1.21 12.52 -14.47
N LYS A 335 -0.38 11.90 -15.32
CA LYS A 335 -0.75 11.27 -16.58
C LYS A 335 -0.45 9.76 -16.53
N PRO A 336 -1.13 8.96 -17.38
CA PRO A 336 -0.83 7.54 -17.47
C PRO A 336 0.65 7.30 -17.78
N ASP A 337 1.21 6.30 -17.11
CA ASP A 337 2.55 5.83 -17.41
C ASP A 337 2.62 5.20 -18.81
N LYS A 338 3.81 5.13 -19.38
CA LYS A 338 4.05 4.70 -20.79
C LYS A 338 3.39 3.37 -21.14
N ASP A 339 3.32 2.43 -20.18
CA ASP A 339 2.77 1.09 -20.38
C ASP A 339 1.31 0.97 -19.91
N ARG A 340 0.62 2.10 -19.65
CA ARG A 340 -0.78 2.15 -19.22
C ARG A 340 -1.65 2.88 -20.21
N THR A 341 -2.78 2.26 -20.51
CA THR A 341 -3.88 2.90 -21.23
C THR A 341 -5.02 3.11 -20.25
N VAL A 342 -5.64 4.29 -20.28
CA VAL A 342 -6.75 4.65 -19.40
C VAL A 342 -8.01 4.94 -20.20
N ARG A 343 -9.16 4.66 -19.59
CA ARG A 343 -10.48 5.17 -19.99
C ARG A 343 -11.18 5.72 -18.76
N ILE A 344 -12.03 6.70 -18.97
CA ILE A 344 -12.93 7.22 -17.94
C ILE A 344 -14.34 7.03 -18.47
N VAL A 345 -15.18 6.31 -17.71
CA VAL A 345 -16.49 5.88 -18.19
C VAL A 345 -17.62 6.20 -17.20
N ASP A 346 -18.83 6.34 -17.75
CA ASP A 346 -20.06 6.48 -16.97
C ASP A 346 -20.53 5.12 -16.39
N VAL A 347 -21.68 5.14 -15.73
CA VAL A 347 -22.30 3.93 -15.14
C VAL A 347 -22.73 2.87 -16.17
N HIS A 348 -22.76 3.22 -17.45
CA HIS A 348 -23.10 2.35 -18.58
C HIS A 348 -21.85 1.93 -19.37
N ASN A 349 -20.66 2.13 -18.83
CA ASN A 349 -19.36 1.86 -19.48
C ASN A 349 -19.12 2.66 -20.77
N ARG A 350 -19.75 3.82 -20.94
CA ARG A 350 -19.52 4.73 -22.07
C ARG A 350 -18.48 5.77 -21.68
N PRO A 351 -17.53 6.11 -22.58
CA PRO A 351 -16.57 7.16 -22.33
C PRO A 351 -17.26 8.48 -21.99
N VAL A 352 -16.77 9.18 -20.95
CA VAL A 352 -17.23 10.52 -20.60
C VAL A 352 -16.39 11.60 -21.32
N SER A 353 -16.92 12.81 -21.41
CA SER A 353 -16.23 13.97 -21.98
C SER A 353 -15.10 14.43 -21.05
N ARG A 354 -14.18 15.23 -21.58
CA ARG A 354 -13.15 15.89 -20.77
C ARG A 354 -13.82 16.78 -19.71
N GLY A 355 -13.25 16.75 -18.50
CA GLY A 355 -13.80 17.48 -17.34
C GLY A 355 -14.89 16.74 -16.58
N GLU A 356 -15.59 15.80 -17.21
CA GLU A 356 -16.62 14.99 -16.54
C GLU A 356 -16.01 13.91 -15.65
N VAL A 357 -16.73 13.58 -14.57
CA VAL A 357 -16.36 12.53 -13.61
C VAL A 357 -16.85 11.18 -14.09
N GLY A 358 -15.97 10.19 -14.06
CA GLY A 358 -16.30 8.81 -14.37
C GLY A 358 -15.39 7.82 -13.68
N GLU A 359 -15.67 6.53 -13.81
CA GLU A 359 -14.83 5.46 -13.29
C GLU A 359 -13.55 5.33 -14.12
N LEU A 360 -12.41 5.27 -13.45
CA LEU A 360 -11.13 4.99 -14.07
C LEU A 360 -11.03 3.52 -14.43
N LEU A 361 -10.80 3.25 -15.71
CA LEU A 361 -10.46 1.93 -16.22
C LEU A 361 -9.01 1.89 -16.67
N LEU A 362 -8.34 0.79 -16.36
CA LEU A 362 -6.93 0.58 -16.66
C LEU A 362 -6.71 -0.64 -17.55
N ARG A 363 -5.70 -0.55 -18.41
CA ARG A 363 -5.20 -1.66 -19.24
C ARG A 363 -3.70 -1.49 -19.46
N GLY A 364 -2.94 -2.59 -19.41
CA GLY A 364 -1.48 -2.55 -19.68
C GLY A 364 -0.78 -3.81 -19.22
N LEU A 365 0.56 -3.80 -19.33
CA LEU A 365 1.43 -4.90 -18.88
C LEU A 365 1.65 -4.86 -17.36
N GLY A 366 1.98 -6.01 -16.77
CA GLY A 366 2.32 -6.12 -15.35
C GLY A 366 1.14 -5.75 -14.44
N MET A 367 -0.05 -6.20 -14.79
CA MET A 367 -1.23 -6.22 -13.91
C MET A 367 -1.36 -7.61 -13.28
N MET A 368 -2.18 -7.74 -12.22
CA MET A 368 -2.45 -9.05 -11.63
C MET A 368 -3.08 -10.01 -12.65
N ASP A 369 -2.85 -11.30 -12.48
CA ASP A 369 -3.49 -12.35 -13.31
C ASP A 369 -4.94 -12.61 -12.90
N GLY A 370 -5.37 -12.07 -11.78
CA GLY A 370 -6.71 -12.19 -11.22
C GLY A 370 -6.69 -12.42 -9.72
N TYR A 371 -7.85 -12.70 -9.16
CA TYR A 371 -8.00 -13.06 -7.75
C TYR A 371 -7.93 -14.57 -7.55
N PHE A 372 -7.07 -15.01 -6.63
CA PHE A 372 -6.85 -16.41 -6.34
C PHE A 372 -8.14 -17.10 -5.89
N LYS A 373 -8.53 -18.19 -6.58
CA LYS A 373 -9.78 -18.95 -6.35
C LYS A 373 -11.07 -18.14 -6.39
N ASP A 374 -11.05 -16.98 -7.05
CA ASP A 374 -12.25 -16.14 -7.18
C ASP A 374 -12.41 -15.68 -8.64
N PRO A 375 -12.82 -16.60 -9.55
CA PRO A 375 -12.99 -16.27 -10.96
C PRO A 375 -14.13 -15.26 -11.19
N ASP A 376 -15.16 -15.26 -10.35
CA ASP A 376 -16.28 -14.33 -10.46
C ASP A 376 -15.84 -12.91 -10.16
N ALA A 377 -15.08 -12.70 -9.07
CA ALA A 377 -14.51 -11.40 -8.77
C ALA A 377 -13.49 -10.97 -9.83
N THR A 378 -12.73 -11.90 -10.41
CA THR A 378 -11.80 -11.63 -11.50
C THR A 378 -12.55 -11.15 -12.74
N CYS A 379 -13.59 -11.86 -13.17
CA CYS A 379 -14.43 -11.44 -14.28
C CYS A 379 -15.12 -10.09 -14.03
N ALA A 380 -15.57 -9.85 -12.81
CA ALA A 380 -16.18 -8.57 -12.43
C ALA A 380 -15.17 -7.41 -12.46
N ALA A 381 -13.92 -7.67 -12.12
CA ALA A 381 -12.85 -6.66 -12.16
C ALA A 381 -12.35 -6.39 -13.59
N PHE A 382 -12.30 -7.41 -14.45
CA PHE A 382 -11.80 -7.31 -15.84
C PHE A 382 -12.94 -7.40 -16.87
N GLN A 383 -13.77 -6.37 -16.96
CA GLN A 383 -14.86 -6.33 -17.92
C GLN A 383 -14.41 -5.73 -19.27
N GLY A 384 -14.73 -6.40 -20.37
CA GLY A 384 -14.39 -5.91 -21.71
C GLY A 384 -12.88 -5.74 -21.97
N GLY A 385 -12.04 -6.47 -21.23
CA GLY A 385 -10.57 -6.37 -21.31
C GLY A 385 -9.99 -5.14 -20.60
N TRP A 386 -10.76 -4.50 -19.72
CA TRP A 386 -10.35 -3.37 -18.89
C TRP A 386 -10.52 -3.70 -17.42
N PHE A 387 -9.54 -3.32 -16.62
CA PHE A 387 -9.64 -3.39 -15.17
C PHE A 387 -10.46 -2.20 -14.64
N HIS A 388 -11.52 -2.48 -13.91
CA HIS A 388 -12.39 -1.53 -13.25
C HIS A 388 -11.83 -1.20 -11.86
N THR A 389 -11.25 -0.02 -11.70
CA THR A 389 -10.59 0.35 -10.44
C THR A 389 -11.55 0.61 -9.28
N GLY A 390 -12.80 0.96 -9.60
CA GLY A 390 -13.76 1.48 -8.63
C GLY A 390 -13.39 2.88 -8.12
N ASP A 391 -12.39 3.53 -8.71
CA ASP A 391 -12.02 4.90 -8.44
C ASP A 391 -12.67 5.86 -9.44
N LEU A 392 -13.16 6.98 -8.95
CA LEU A 392 -13.72 8.05 -9.75
C LEU A 392 -12.66 9.13 -9.95
N VAL A 393 -12.53 9.52 -11.20
CA VAL A 393 -11.57 10.54 -11.64
C VAL A 393 -12.22 11.47 -12.65
N ARG A 394 -11.60 12.62 -12.89
CA ARG A 394 -11.84 13.46 -14.06
C ARG A 394 -10.53 13.70 -14.80
N MET A 395 -10.59 13.91 -16.09
CA MET A 395 -9.43 14.23 -16.92
C MET A 395 -9.65 15.57 -17.60
N ASP A 396 -8.66 16.47 -17.49
CA ASP A 396 -8.73 17.78 -18.12
C ASP A 396 -8.40 17.72 -19.64
N GLU A 397 -8.47 18.87 -20.33
CA GLU A 397 -8.20 18.98 -21.77
C GLU A 397 -6.76 18.58 -22.13
N ASP A 398 -5.80 18.79 -21.23
CA ASP A 398 -4.39 18.45 -21.40
C ASP A 398 -4.09 16.98 -21.08
N GLY A 399 -5.06 16.20 -20.61
CA GLY A 399 -4.94 14.79 -20.26
C GLY A 399 -4.41 14.52 -18.85
N TYR A 400 -4.40 15.52 -17.96
CA TYR A 400 -4.10 15.31 -16.55
C TYR A 400 -5.30 14.77 -15.81
N ILE A 401 -5.04 13.83 -14.92
CA ILE A 401 -6.07 13.11 -14.18
C ILE A 401 -6.11 13.62 -12.74
N TYR A 402 -7.32 13.82 -12.24
CA TYR A 402 -7.60 14.27 -10.88
C TYR A 402 -8.45 13.24 -10.18
N TYR A 403 -8.02 12.80 -9.02
CA TYR A 403 -8.76 11.87 -8.18
C TYR A 403 -9.99 12.56 -7.57
N VAL A 404 -11.14 11.90 -7.62
CA VAL A 404 -12.40 12.43 -7.07
C VAL A 404 -12.85 11.62 -5.86
N GLY A 405 -12.68 10.29 -5.87
CA GLY A 405 -13.06 9.44 -4.76
C GLY A 405 -13.33 8.00 -5.16
N ARG A 406 -13.85 7.20 -4.23
CA ARG A 406 -14.26 5.82 -4.51
C ARG A 406 -15.72 5.77 -4.98
N LYS A 407 -16.00 5.00 -6.01
CA LYS A 407 -17.36 4.77 -6.53
C LYS A 407 -18.34 4.30 -5.45
N LYS A 408 -17.87 3.49 -4.51
CA LYS A 408 -18.64 2.98 -3.35
C LYS A 408 -18.81 3.99 -2.21
N GLU A 409 -18.03 5.07 -2.20
CA GLU A 409 -18.08 6.13 -1.19
C GLU A 409 -18.77 7.38 -1.72
N MET A 410 -19.37 7.30 -2.91
CA MET A 410 -20.16 8.38 -3.49
C MET A 410 -21.51 8.45 -2.79
N ILE A 411 -21.87 9.64 -2.34
CA ILE A 411 -23.14 9.94 -1.68
C ILE A 411 -24.08 10.55 -2.71
N ARG A 412 -25.25 9.94 -2.91
CA ARG A 412 -26.23 10.34 -3.94
C ARG A 412 -27.35 11.15 -3.32
N ARG A 413 -27.18 12.46 -3.25
CA ARG A 413 -28.11 13.39 -2.61
C ARG A 413 -28.90 14.18 -3.66
N SER A 414 -30.21 13.98 -3.74
CA SER A 414 -31.12 14.74 -4.62
C SER A 414 -30.66 14.77 -6.09
N GLY A 415 -30.10 13.66 -6.60
CA GLY A 415 -29.56 13.57 -7.96
C GLY A 415 -28.10 14.02 -8.12
N GLU A 416 -27.52 14.67 -7.11
CA GLU A 416 -26.11 15.06 -7.09
C GLU A 416 -25.23 13.89 -6.58
N ASN A 417 -24.09 13.70 -7.24
CA ASN A 417 -23.07 12.76 -6.83
C ASN A 417 -22.00 13.49 -6.03
N ILE A 418 -21.93 13.24 -4.72
CA ILE A 418 -21.03 13.91 -3.80
C ILE A 418 -19.90 12.96 -3.40
N SER A 419 -18.66 13.39 -3.64
CA SER A 419 -17.49 12.67 -3.14
C SER A 419 -17.36 12.86 -1.63
N ALA A 420 -17.44 11.76 -0.87
CA ALA A 420 -17.14 11.79 0.57
C ALA A 420 -15.73 12.32 0.83
N ALA A 421 -14.76 11.93 -0.01
CA ALA A 421 -13.38 12.38 0.12
C ALA A 421 -13.22 13.90 -0.05
N GLU A 422 -13.94 14.53 -0.98
CA GLU A 422 -13.92 15.98 -1.16
C GLU A 422 -14.41 16.72 0.09
N VAL A 423 -15.51 16.25 0.68
CA VAL A 423 -16.07 16.84 1.90
C VAL A 423 -15.09 16.66 3.07
N GLU A 424 -14.51 15.48 3.20
CA GLU A 424 -13.51 15.17 4.22
C GLU A 424 -12.25 16.05 4.11
N GLU A 425 -11.75 16.27 2.90
CA GLU A 425 -10.58 17.14 2.70
C GLU A 425 -10.84 18.57 3.14
N VAL A 426 -12.00 19.13 2.78
CA VAL A 426 -12.37 20.47 3.24
C VAL A 426 -12.48 20.53 4.76
N MET A 427 -13.10 19.52 5.38
CA MET A 427 -13.22 19.48 6.84
C MET A 427 -11.85 19.38 7.54
N LYS A 428 -10.90 18.62 6.97
CA LYS A 428 -9.53 18.50 7.49
C LYS A 428 -8.72 19.78 7.41
N MET A 429 -9.06 20.70 6.50
CA MET A 429 -8.44 22.02 6.44
C MET A 429 -8.76 22.89 7.66
N HIS A 430 -9.84 22.59 8.41
CA HIS A 430 -10.16 23.31 9.63
C HIS A 430 -9.09 23.05 10.71
N PRO A 431 -8.52 24.12 11.34
CA PRO A 431 -7.37 23.99 12.25
C PRO A 431 -7.56 23.01 13.41
N ALA A 432 -8.77 22.87 13.92
CA ALA A 432 -9.09 22.02 15.06
C ALA A 432 -9.48 20.57 14.68
N VAL A 433 -9.68 20.26 13.40
CA VAL A 433 -10.03 18.91 12.95
C VAL A 433 -8.77 18.05 12.84
N GLN A 434 -8.82 16.85 13.42
CA GLN A 434 -7.74 15.87 13.34
C GLN A 434 -8.03 14.81 12.28
N TYR A 435 -9.20 14.20 12.36
CA TYR A 435 -9.68 13.18 11.42
C TYR A 435 -11.16 13.39 11.14
N THR A 436 -11.59 12.95 9.96
CA THR A 436 -13.00 12.95 9.60
C THR A 436 -13.30 11.80 8.64
N ALA A 437 -14.56 11.34 8.66
CA ALA A 437 -15.09 10.37 7.71
C ALA A 437 -16.53 10.75 7.37
N CYS A 438 -16.86 10.76 6.08
CA CYS A 438 -18.21 11.00 5.60
C CYS A 438 -18.83 9.72 5.06
N LEU A 439 -20.09 9.48 5.43
CA LEU A 439 -20.88 8.32 5.03
C LEU A 439 -22.26 8.74 4.54
N PRO A 440 -22.85 7.99 3.58
CA PRO A 440 -24.24 8.15 3.23
C PRO A 440 -25.16 7.68 4.34
N VAL A 441 -26.23 8.41 4.59
CA VAL A 441 -27.37 8.02 5.42
C VAL A 441 -28.62 8.09 4.57
N GLN A 442 -29.44 7.04 4.60
CA GLN A 442 -30.68 6.99 3.81
C GLN A 442 -31.66 8.08 4.24
N ASP A 443 -32.22 8.80 3.27
CA ASP A 443 -33.19 9.88 3.45
C ASP A 443 -34.34 9.70 2.46
N GLU A 444 -35.59 9.72 2.98
CA GLU A 444 -36.78 9.45 2.16
C GLU A 444 -37.01 10.47 1.04
N LEU A 445 -36.59 11.73 1.23
CA LEU A 445 -36.83 12.79 0.26
C LEU A 445 -35.64 12.98 -0.69
N ARG A 446 -34.42 12.72 -0.21
CA ARG A 446 -33.19 13.08 -0.93
C ARG A 446 -32.43 11.87 -1.45
N GLY A 447 -32.90 10.66 -1.16
CA GLY A 447 -32.19 9.41 -1.39
C GLY A 447 -31.15 9.18 -0.31
N GLU A 448 -30.12 10.03 -0.27
CA GLU A 448 -29.09 9.97 0.77
C GLU A 448 -28.79 11.38 1.30
N GLU A 449 -28.37 11.44 2.54
CA GLU A 449 -27.80 12.62 3.21
C GLU A 449 -26.38 12.30 3.70
N ILE A 450 -25.57 13.35 3.91
CA ILE A 450 -24.19 13.19 4.37
C ILE A 450 -24.16 13.18 5.89
N LYS A 451 -23.57 12.13 6.49
CA LYS A 451 -23.14 12.13 7.88
C LYS A 451 -21.63 12.28 7.96
N ALA A 452 -21.16 13.22 8.77
CA ALA A 452 -19.76 13.42 9.10
C ALA A 452 -19.45 12.91 10.51
N TYR A 453 -18.44 12.07 10.61
CA TYR A 453 -17.76 11.74 11.87
C TYR A 453 -16.54 12.65 12.00
N VAL A 454 -16.35 13.25 13.16
CA VAL A 454 -15.29 14.24 13.41
C VAL A 454 -14.50 13.86 14.65
N VAL A 455 -13.18 13.82 14.51
CA VAL A 455 -12.25 13.78 15.64
C VAL A 455 -11.54 15.12 15.68
N VAL A 456 -11.65 15.82 16.79
CA VAL A 456 -10.96 17.08 17.03
C VAL A 456 -9.59 16.84 17.66
N LYS A 457 -8.66 17.78 17.47
CA LYS A 457 -7.34 17.72 18.10
C LYS A 457 -7.47 17.80 19.62
N GLU A 458 -6.54 17.16 20.31
CA GLU A 458 -6.48 17.17 21.77
C GLU A 458 -6.52 18.60 22.33
N GLY A 459 -7.36 18.82 23.34
CA GLY A 459 -7.55 20.12 23.97
C GLY A 459 -8.41 21.11 23.17
N GLN A 460 -8.89 20.75 21.98
CA GLN A 460 -9.78 21.59 21.19
C GLN A 460 -11.26 21.21 21.43
N VAL A 461 -12.11 22.22 21.41
CA VAL A 461 -13.59 22.07 21.44
C VAL A 461 -14.13 22.92 20.28
N VAL A 462 -14.79 22.26 19.36
CA VAL A 462 -15.37 22.91 18.18
C VAL A 462 -16.85 22.57 18.13
N PRO A 463 -17.75 23.52 18.30
CA PRO A 463 -19.17 23.25 18.21
C PRO A 463 -19.59 22.97 16.75
N PRO A 464 -20.67 22.19 16.52
CA PRO A 464 -21.10 21.85 15.16
C PRO A 464 -21.31 23.04 14.24
N HIS A 465 -21.89 24.13 14.74
CA HIS A 465 -22.16 25.32 13.94
C HIS A 465 -20.88 26.00 13.38
N GLU A 466 -19.75 25.89 14.08
CA GLU A 466 -18.46 26.40 13.61
C GLU A 466 -17.96 25.61 12.38
N LEU A 467 -18.00 24.27 12.45
CA LEU A 467 -17.63 23.41 11.32
C LEU A 467 -18.62 23.55 10.15
N ILE A 468 -19.91 23.73 10.45
CA ILE A 468 -20.93 24.00 9.43
C ILE A 468 -20.65 25.31 8.71
N ALA A 469 -20.35 26.39 9.45
CA ALA A 469 -19.99 27.68 8.89
C ALA A 469 -18.75 27.56 8.00
N TYR A 470 -17.71 26.87 8.50
CA TYR A 470 -16.50 26.62 7.74
C TYR A 470 -16.78 25.87 6.43
N CYS A 471 -17.56 24.78 6.49
CA CYS A 471 -17.95 24.04 5.28
C CYS A 471 -18.80 24.89 4.33
N THR A 472 -19.63 25.82 4.85
CA THR A 472 -20.48 26.70 4.04
C THR A 472 -19.65 27.69 3.22
N GLU A 473 -18.50 28.11 3.73
CA GLU A 473 -17.57 28.98 3.01
C GLU A 473 -16.79 28.26 1.90
N HIS A 474 -16.61 26.93 2.00
CA HIS A 474 -15.70 26.17 1.15
C HIS A 474 -16.39 25.15 0.25
N LEU A 475 -17.63 24.77 0.53
CA LEU A 475 -18.38 23.74 -0.19
C LEU A 475 -19.70 24.29 -0.75
N ALA A 476 -20.13 23.71 -1.87
CA ALA A 476 -21.50 23.92 -2.33
C ALA A 476 -22.52 23.44 -1.28
N TYR A 477 -23.64 24.13 -1.14
CA TYR A 477 -24.63 23.92 -0.08
C TYR A 477 -25.11 22.46 0.05
N TYR A 478 -25.18 21.72 -1.06
CA TYR A 478 -25.62 20.34 -1.09
C TYR A 478 -24.55 19.36 -0.60
N LYS A 479 -23.28 19.78 -0.53
CA LYS A 479 -22.14 18.99 -0.02
C LYS A 479 -21.93 19.15 1.48
N ILE A 480 -22.62 20.08 2.13
CA ILE A 480 -22.46 20.31 3.58
C ILE A 480 -23.14 19.17 4.33
N PRO A 481 -22.43 18.43 5.20
CA PRO A 481 -23.03 17.35 5.96
C PRO A 481 -24.28 17.79 6.74
N ARG A 482 -25.30 16.94 6.75
CA ARG A 482 -26.49 17.16 7.56
C ARG A 482 -26.25 16.70 8.99
N TYR A 483 -25.66 15.50 9.16
CA TYR A 483 -25.46 14.87 10.46
C TYR A 483 -23.99 14.93 10.88
N TRP A 484 -23.73 15.33 12.13
CA TRP A 484 -22.39 15.53 12.68
C TRP A 484 -22.22 14.75 13.96
N GLU A 485 -21.30 13.80 14.02
CA GLU A 485 -21.00 13.02 15.20
C GLU A 485 -19.53 13.18 15.59
N TYR A 486 -19.30 13.58 16.86
CA TYR A 486 -17.95 13.72 17.40
C TYR A 486 -17.50 12.41 18.03
N ARG A 487 -16.24 12.04 17.78
CA ARG A 487 -15.60 10.85 18.31
C ARG A 487 -14.22 11.17 18.87
N SER A 488 -13.78 10.37 19.85
CA SER A 488 -12.40 10.41 20.32
C SER A 488 -11.43 9.78 19.31
N GLU A 489 -11.90 8.76 18.58
CA GLU A 489 -11.14 8.05 17.54
C GLU A 489 -12.08 7.49 16.47
N LEU A 490 -11.49 7.13 15.31
CA LEU A 490 -12.18 6.42 14.24
C LEU A 490 -11.55 5.04 14.03
N PRO A 491 -12.36 4.00 13.73
CA PRO A 491 -11.85 2.67 13.45
C PRO A 491 -10.92 2.69 12.23
N ARG A 492 -9.85 1.90 12.28
CA ARG A 492 -8.86 1.81 11.21
C ARG A 492 -8.78 0.41 10.65
N THR A 493 -8.43 0.33 9.38
CA THR A 493 -8.04 -0.91 8.73
C THR A 493 -6.61 -1.28 9.15
N PRO A 494 -6.17 -2.54 8.91
CA PRO A 494 -4.78 -2.92 9.13
C PRO A 494 -3.74 -2.09 8.36
N SER A 495 -4.17 -1.42 7.28
CA SER A 495 -3.35 -0.48 6.49
C SER A 495 -3.50 0.98 6.94
N GLU A 496 -3.91 1.22 8.19
CA GLU A 496 -4.07 2.54 8.82
C GLU A 496 -5.07 3.50 8.14
N ARG A 497 -5.92 3.01 7.24
CA ARG A 497 -7.02 3.79 6.65
C ARG A 497 -8.24 3.76 7.57
N ILE A 498 -9.05 4.83 7.54
CA ILE A 498 -10.33 4.84 8.27
C ILE A 498 -11.23 3.72 7.72
N ALA A 499 -11.68 2.85 8.61
CA ALA A 499 -12.52 1.70 8.26
C ALA A 499 -14.01 2.13 8.19
N LYS A 500 -14.36 2.84 7.13
CA LYS A 500 -15.72 3.37 6.92
C LYS A 500 -16.81 2.29 6.95
N HIS A 501 -16.49 1.07 6.53
CA HIS A 501 -17.42 -0.06 6.59
C HIS A 501 -17.77 -0.46 8.02
N VAL A 502 -16.87 -0.26 8.98
CA VAL A 502 -17.15 -0.48 10.40
C VAL A 502 -18.12 0.58 10.91
N LEU A 503 -17.87 1.86 10.58
CA LEU A 503 -18.76 2.96 10.93
C LEU A 503 -20.16 2.80 10.31
N ALA A 504 -20.24 2.33 9.07
CA ALA A 504 -21.50 2.11 8.35
C ALA A 504 -22.38 1.01 8.99
N ASN A 505 -21.76 0.06 9.66
CA ASN A 505 -22.46 -1.07 10.30
C ASN A 505 -22.57 -0.96 11.83
N GLU A 506 -22.10 0.13 12.41
CA GLU A 506 -22.05 0.31 13.86
C GLU A 506 -23.41 0.45 14.51
N LYS A 507 -24.37 1.08 13.83
CA LYS A 507 -25.72 1.36 14.32
C LYS A 507 -26.74 1.04 13.23
N ALA A 508 -27.91 0.58 13.62
CA ALA A 508 -29.04 0.36 12.70
C ALA A 508 -29.52 1.68 12.06
N ASP A 509 -29.48 2.76 12.82
CA ASP A 509 -29.74 4.13 12.32
C ASP A 509 -28.53 5.01 12.63
N LEU A 510 -27.79 5.36 11.60
CA LEU A 510 -26.59 6.18 11.71
C LEU A 510 -26.88 7.63 12.16
N ARG A 511 -28.14 8.09 12.14
CA ARG A 511 -28.51 9.45 12.60
C ARG A 511 -28.44 9.60 14.12
N ILE A 512 -28.59 8.49 14.87
CA ILE A 512 -28.58 8.49 16.34
C ILE A 512 -27.20 8.89 16.87
N GLY A 513 -27.19 9.85 17.80
CA GLY A 513 -25.98 10.40 18.40
C GLY A 513 -25.31 11.48 17.54
N SER A 514 -26.00 11.99 16.52
CA SER A 514 -25.52 13.08 15.68
C SER A 514 -26.27 14.39 15.96
N TYR A 515 -25.57 15.50 15.74
CA TYR A 515 -26.21 16.79 15.61
C TYR A 515 -26.79 16.92 14.19
N ASP A 516 -28.08 17.21 14.08
CA ASP A 516 -28.78 17.43 12.82
C ASP A 516 -28.79 18.93 12.51
N ARG A 517 -28.10 19.33 11.46
CA ARG A 517 -27.97 20.73 11.01
C ARG A 517 -29.32 21.35 10.61
N ILE A 518 -30.26 20.56 10.13
CA ILE A 518 -31.57 21.05 9.68
C ILE A 518 -32.50 21.29 10.85
N ASP A 519 -32.50 20.34 11.82
CA ASP A 519 -33.36 20.41 12.99
C ASP A 519 -32.72 21.21 14.14
N ASP A 520 -31.46 21.63 13.98
CA ASP A 520 -30.65 22.34 14.98
C ASP A 520 -30.65 21.65 16.35
N SER A 521 -30.51 20.32 16.34
CA SER A 521 -30.63 19.53 17.56
C SER A 521 -29.82 18.23 17.49
N TRP A 522 -29.50 17.69 18.66
CA TRP A 522 -28.90 16.35 18.79
C TRP A 522 -29.99 15.26 18.72
N ARG A 523 -29.73 14.21 17.96
CA ARG A 523 -30.59 13.04 17.82
C ARG A 523 -30.22 11.91 18.74
#